data_027f7081bbdc511ee69812c3d0839f52
#
_entry.id   027f7081bbdc511ee69812c3d0839f52
#
_cell.length_a   1.000
_cell.length_b   1.000
_cell.length_c   1.000
_cell.angle_alpha   90.00
_cell.angle_beta   90.00
_cell.angle_gamma   90.00
#
_symmetry.space_group_name_H-M   'P 1'
#
loop_
_entity.id
_entity.type
_entity.pdbx_description
1 polymer ?
#
loop_
_entity_poly.entity_id
_entity_poly.type
_entity_poly.pdbx_seq_one_letter_code
_entity_poly.pdbx_strand_id
1 'polypeptide(L)'
;MLGLARIAVVAVAAMLLTTVPTYAQMLNSRQRRQQKLERRTERQAEKQEKKDRVEQSHAGDWLRRYKNLPPDQQRQALESDPQFQKLPPQRQEALLRRLQHFSSLKPEQQERILSRMETWEHLTGAQKQEANGLFRQIQQLPPARRRMLTSAVQEMRGLTPEKREQLINSDRYKGMFTDHERELLSGAARLPLAPGANAQQDTPDE
;
A
#
# COMPACT_ATOMS: atom_id res chain seq x y z
N MET A 1 -51.16 -53.71 46.32
CA MET A 1 -50.93 -52.32 45.79
C MET A 1 -49.46 -51.95 45.75
N LEU A 2 -48.56 -52.76 45.17
CA LEU A 2 -47.11 -52.54 45.10
C LEU A 2 -46.51 -52.53 43.70
N GLY A 3 -47.34 -52.50 42.64
CA GLY A 3 -46.89 -52.57 41.30
C GLY A 3 -46.81 -51.25 40.54
N LEU A 4 -47.51 -50.18 40.93
CA LEU A 4 -47.61 -48.91 40.19
C LEU A 4 -46.51 -47.88 40.52
N ALA A 5 -45.87 -47.99 41.71
CA ALA A 5 -44.80 -47.05 42.12
C ALA A 5 -43.45 -47.32 41.46
N ARG A 6 -43.18 -48.54 40.94
CA ARG A 6 -41.91 -48.89 40.29
C ARG A 6 -41.82 -48.47 38.85
N ILE A 7 -42.94 -48.29 38.12
CA ILE A 7 -42.97 -47.90 36.71
C ILE A 7 -42.73 -46.37 36.55
N ALA A 8 -43.19 -45.57 37.51
CA ALA A 8 -43.03 -44.13 37.47
C ALA A 8 -41.58 -43.70 37.68
N VAL A 9 -40.78 -44.40 38.52
CA VAL A 9 -39.37 -44.06 38.74
C VAL A 9 -38.46 -44.38 37.57
N VAL A 10 -38.76 -45.44 36.80
CA VAL A 10 -37.97 -45.79 35.59
C VAL A 10 -38.23 -44.82 34.45
N ALA A 11 -39.45 -44.28 34.30
CA ALA A 11 -39.79 -43.34 33.27
C ALA A 11 -39.13 -41.96 33.45
N VAL A 12 -38.97 -41.50 34.72
CA VAL A 12 -38.29 -40.22 35.03
C VAL A 12 -36.77 -40.33 34.82
N ALA A 13 -36.18 -41.49 35.15
CA ALA A 13 -34.75 -41.72 34.90
C ALA A 13 -34.41 -41.81 33.40
N ALA A 14 -35.31 -42.33 32.56
CA ALA A 14 -35.13 -42.41 31.12
C ALA A 14 -35.25 -41.02 30.44
N MET A 15 -36.04 -40.08 30.96
CA MET A 15 -36.14 -38.71 30.46
C MET A 15 -34.91 -37.84 30.75
N LEU A 16 -34.19 -38.11 31.83
CA LEU A 16 -32.96 -37.35 32.17
C LEU A 16 -31.72 -37.77 31.36
N LEU A 17 -31.73 -38.97 30.76
CA LEU A 17 -30.60 -39.48 29.97
C LEU A 17 -30.63 -39.04 28.50
N THR A 18 -31.74 -38.50 27.98
CA THR A 18 -31.86 -38.08 26.57
C THR A 18 -31.48 -36.62 26.33
N THR A 19 -31.29 -35.80 27.34
CA THR A 19 -30.99 -34.37 27.20
C THR A 19 -29.48 -34.03 27.21
N VAL A 20 -28.63 -34.93 27.69
CA VAL A 20 -27.17 -34.71 27.81
C VAL A 20 -26.44 -34.67 26.45
N PRO A 21 -26.77 -35.50 25.44
CA PRO A 21 -26.03 -35.45 24.16
C PRO A 21 -26.25 -34.19 23.34
N THR A 22 -27.39 -33.52 23.48
CA THR A 22 -27.68 -32.28 22.74
C THR A 22 -26.86 -31.09 23.25
N TYR A 23 -26.58 -31.01 24.54
CA TYR A 23 -25.75 -29.94 25.12
C TYR A 23 -24.27 -30.10 24.73
N ALA A 24 -23.76 -31.32 24.76
CA ALA A 24 -22.39 -31.63 24.32
C ALA A 24 -22.18 -31.37 22.83
N GLN A 25 -23.19 -31.64 22.01
CA GLN A 25 -23.11 -31.33 20.55
C GLN A 25 -23.15 -29.82 20.28
N MET A 26 -23.93 -29.05 21.04
CA MET A 26 -23.95 -27.58 20.90
C MET A 26 -22.61 -26.94 21.35
N LEU A 27 -22.01 -27.39 22.40
CA LEU A 27 -20.69 -26.92 22.86
C LEU A 27 -19.61 -27.26 21.83
N ASN A 28 -19.62 -28.46 21.27
CA ASN A 28 -18.69 -28.91 20.25
C ASN A 28 -18.85 -28.10 18.92
N SER A 29 -20.07 -27.74 18.58
CA SER A 29 -20.35 -26.93 17.40
C SER A 29 -19.87 -25.46 17.55
N ARG A 30 -19.98 -24.88 18.75
CA ARG A 30 -19.47 -23.55 19.09
C ARG A 30 -17.95 -23.53 19.07
N GLN A 31 -17.28 -24.50 19.65
CA GLN A 31 -15.82 -24.63 19.64
C GLN A 31 -15.30 -24.79 18.19
N ARG A 32 -15.94 -25.62 17.37
CA ARG A 32 -15.57 -25.78 15.94
C ARG A 32 -15.75 -24.49 15.15
N ARG A 33 -16.77 -23.68 15.44
CA ARG A 33 -16.98 -22.37 14.81
C ARG A 33 -15.90 -21.37 15.24
N GLN A 34 -15.54 -21.32 16.51
CA GLN A 34 -14.47 -20.48 17.03
C GLN A 34 -13.11 -20.84 16.41
N GLN A 35 -12.74 -22.13 16.42
CA GLN A 35 -11.51 -22.59 15.76
C GLN A 35 -11.48 -22.28 14.25
N LYS A 36 -12.64 -22.34 13.57
CA LYS A 36 -12.71 -22.00 12.15
C LYS A 36 -12.56 -20.49 11.91
N LEU A 37 -13.04 -19.65 12.81
CA LEU A 37 -12.85 -18.20 12.78
C LEU A 37 -11.39 -17.84 13.07
N GLU A 38 -10.80 -18.40 14.11
CA GLU A 38 -9.39 -18.22 14.48
C GLU A 38 -8.46 -18.60 13.31
N ARG A 39 -8.65 -19.77 12.71
CA ARG A 39 -7.87 -20.18 11.52
C ARG A 39 -8.08 -19.28 10.31
N ARG A 40 -9.25 -18.62 10.17
CA ARG A 40 -9.49 -17.65 9.11
C ARG A 40 -8.77 -16.34 9.38
N THR A 41 -8.79 -15.84 10.62
CA THR A 41 -8.07 -14.63 11.00
C THR A 41 -6.55 -14.83 10.93
N GLU A 42 -6.03 -15.96 11.40
CA GLU A 42 -4.62 -16.33 11.25
C GLU A 42 -4.18 -16.38 9.79
N ARG A 43 -4.95 -17.04 8.92
CA ARG A 43 -4.65 -17.08 7.47
C ARG A 43 -4.74 -15.71 6.80
N GLN A 44 -5.63 -14.85 7.28
CA GLN A 44 -5.71 -13.46 6.77
C GLN A 44 -4.53 -12.63 7.26
N ALA A 45 -4.14 -12.77 8.54
CA ALA A 45 -2.96 -12.12 9.10
C ALA A 45 -1.67 -12.59 8.39
N GLU A 46 -1.51 -13.89 8.17
CA GLU A 46 -0.37 -14.46 7.45
C GLU A 46 -0.31 -13.98 5.97
N LYS A 47 -1.47 -13.90 5.30
CA LYS A 47 -1.54 -13.35 3.94
C LYS A 47 -1.20 -11.87 3.90
N GLN A 48 -1.65 -11.12 4.91
CA GLN A 48 -1.34 -9.69 5.03
C GLN A 48 0.14 -9.49 5.33
N GLU A 49 0.70 -10.25 6.27
CA GLU A 49 2.14 -10.21 6.58
C GLU A 49 3.01 -10.59 5.37
N LYS A 50 2.62 -11.64 4.61
CA LYS A 50 3.29 -11.98 3.35
C LYS A 50 3.18 -10.88 2.30
N LYS A 51 2.02 -10.22 2.22
CA LYS A 51 1.81 -9.09 1.31
C LYS A 51 2.66 -7.89 1.71
N ASP A 52 2.68 -7.56 3.00
CA ASP A 52 3.48 -6.47 3.54
C ASP A 52 4.98 -6.75 3.38
N ARG A 53 5.43 -8.00 3.55
CA ARG A 53 6.83 -8.41 3.31
C ARG A 53 7.21 -8.35 1.83
N VAL A 54 6.30 -8.68 0.91
CA VAL A 54 6.52 -8.55 -0.54
C VAL A 54 6.50 -7.08 -0.97
N GLU A 55 5.66 -6.24 -0.34
CA GLU A 55 5.68 -4.78 -0.55
C GLU A 55 6.93 -4.13 0.04
N GLN A 56 7.56 -4.72 1.06
CA GLN A 56 8.82 -4.27 1.67
C GLN A 56 10.08 -4.72 0.91
N SER A 57 9.98 -5.56 -0.11
CA SER A 57 11.10 -5.78 -1.03
C SER A 57 11.20 -4.57 -1.99
N HIS A 58 11.96 -3.59 -1.54
CA HIS A 58 12.08 -2.26 -2.13
C HIS A 58 12.66 -2.32 -3.54
N ALA A 59 11.82 -2.13 -4.55
CA ALA A 59 12.27 -2.03 -5.94
C ALA A 59 13.30 -0.90 -6.14
N GLY A 60 13.22 0.15 -5.31
CA GLY A 60 14.18 1.23 -5.22
C GLY A 60 15.56 0.76 -4.78
N ASP A 61 15.65 -0.11 -3.75
CA ASP A 61 16.93 -0.66 -3.26
C ASP A 61 17.61 -1.53 -4.32
N TRP A 62 16.80 -2.32 -5.07
CA TRP A 62 17.32 -3.09 -6.18
C TRP A 62 17.95 -2.18 -7.24
N LEU A 63 17.24 -1.14 -7.69
CA LEU A 63 17.72 -0.17 -8.67
C LEU A 63 18.96 0.59 -8.15
N ARG A 64 18.99 1.02 -6.90
CA ARG A 64 20.16 1.70 -6.29
C ARG A 64 21.40 0.82 -6.31
N ARG A 65 21.25 -0.47 -5.99
CA ARG A 65 22.36 -1.44 -5.97
C ARG A 65 22.96 -1.63 -7.35
N TYR A 66 22.14 -1.64 -8.37
CA TYR A 66 22.58 -1.98 -9.74
C TYR A 66 22.66 -0.78 -10.69
N LYS A 67 22.26 0.44 -10.29
CA LYS A 67 22.24 1.62 -11.16
C LYS A 67 23.58 1.96 -11.81
N ASN A 68 24.68 1.63 -11.16
CA ASN A 68 26.05 1.93 -11.65
C ASN A 68 26.61 0.83 -12.56
N LEU A 69 25.91 -0.28 -12.74
CA LEU A 69 26.34 -1.34 -13.66
C LEU A 69 26.02 -0.94 -15.11
N PRO A 70 26.78 -1.44 -16.08
CA PRO A 70 26.42 -1.35 -17.50
C PRO A 70 25.00 -1.92 -17.74
N PRO A 71 24.24 -1.42 -18.73
CA PRO A 71 22.86 -1.83 -19.00
C PRO A 71 22.67 -3.35 -19.16
N ASP A 72 23.63 -4.02 -19.82
CA ASP A 72 23.60 -5.47 -20.02
C ASP A 72 23.73 -6.24 -18.71
N GLN A 73 24.60 -5.77 -17.79
CA GLN A 73 24.76 -6.36 -16.46
C GLN A 73 23.55 -6.09 -15.57
N GLN A 74 22.93 -4.91 -15.69
CA GLN A 74 21.66 -4.62 -15.01
C GLN A 74 20.56 -5.58 -15.46
N ARG A 75 20.47 -5.85 -16.76
CA ARG A 75 19.54 -6.80 -17.33
C ARG A 75 19.79 -8.23 -16.81
N GLN A 76 21.03 -8.70 -16.85
CA GLN A 76 21.39 -10.02 -16.34
C GLN A 76 21.08 -10.16 -14.84
N ALA A 77 21.35 -9.12 -14.03
CA ALA A 77 21.02 -9.12 -12.63
C ALA A 77 19.49 -9.24 -12.38
N LEU A 78 18.67 -8.55 -13.18
CA LEU A 78 17.21 -8.67 -13.10
C LEU A 78 16.73 -10.06 -13.54
N GLU A 79 17.24 -10.59 -14.65
CA GLU A 79 16.87 -11.91 -15.18
C GLU A 79 17.29 -13.06 -14.22
N SER A 80 18.32 -12.84 -13.42
CA SER A 80 18.78 -13.78 -12.38
C SER A 80 18.00 -13.69 -11.08
N ASP A 81 17.14 -12.68 -10.90
CA ASP A 81 16.37 -12.49 -9.68
C ASP A 81 15.24 -13.54 -9.58
N PRO A 82 15.18 -14.36 -8.51
CA PRO A 82 14.15 -15.39 -8.36
C PRO A 82 12.72 -14.84 -8.29
N GLN A 83 12.52 -13.60 -7.88
CA GLN A 83 11.19 -12.95 -7.87
C GLN A 83 10.78 -12.54 -9.28
N PHE A 84 11.72 -12.04 -10.07
CA PHE A 84 11.49 -11.73 -11.48
C PHE A 84 11.11 -12.98 -12.27
N GLN A 85 11.81 -14.09 -12.08
CA GLN A 85 11.55 -15.36 -12.79
C GLN A 85 10.17 -15.95 -12.50
N LYS A 86 9.58 -15.65 -11.33
CA LYS A 86 8.20 -16.08 -10.96
C LYS A 86 7.11 -15.24 -11.61
N LEU A 87 7.44 -14.12 -12.25
CA LEU A 87 6.45 -13.25 -12.87
C LEU A 87 5.95 -13.82 -14.20
N PRO A 88 4.69 -13.54 -14.57
CA PRO A 88 4.19 -13.84 -15.91
C PRO A 88 5.04 -13.16 -17.00
N PRO A 89 5.23 -13.78 -18.18
CA PRO A 89 6.10 -13.25 -19.25
C PRO A 89 5.83 -11.79 -19.62
N GLN A 90 4.56 -11.40 -19.71
CA GLN A 90 4.15 -10.02 -20.00
C GLN A 90 4.67 -9.01 -18.96
N ARG A 91 4.71 -9.41 -17.67
CA ARG A 91 5.26 -8.57 -16.60
C ARG A 91 6.78 -8.51 -16.64
N GLN A 92 7.42 -9.62 -16.97
CA GLN A 92 8.88 -9.65 -17.18
C GLN A 92 9.30 -8.67 -18.28
N GLU A 93 8.66 -8.74 -19.44
CA GLU A 93 8.90 -7.81 -20.54
C GLU A 93 8.66 -6.34 -20.15
N ALA A 94 7.57 -6.07 -19.41
CA ALA A 94 7.27 -4.71 -18.96
C ALA A 94 8.36 -4.18 -18.01
N LEU A 95 8.89 -5.02 -17.12
CA LEU A 95 9.99 -4.65 -16.22
C LEU A 95 11.30 -4.44 -16.98
N LEU A 96 11.64 -5.29 -17.94
CA LEU A 96 12.82 -5.12 -18.80
C LEU A 96 12.77 -3.80 -19.59
N ARG A 97 11.62 -3.47 -20.18
CA ARG A 97 11.42 -2.18 -20.86
C ARG A 97 11.59 -0.99 -19.90
N ARG A 98 11.07 -1.09 -18.67
CA ARG A 98 11.23 -0.04 -17.65
C ARG A 98 12.68 0.11 -17.20
N LEU A 99 13.39 -0.99 -17.01
CA LEU A 99 14.81 -0.99 -16.67
C LEU A 99 15.64 -0.34 -17.80
N GLN A 100 15.41 -0.73 -19.05
CA GLN A 100 16.08 -0.14 -20.20
C GLN A 100 15.82 1.38 -20.29
N HIS A 101 14.57 1.81 -20.08
CA HIS A 101 14.25 3.24 -20.03
C HIS A 101 14.97 3.93 -18.87
N PHE A 102 14.96 3.35 -17.66
CA PHE A 102 15.69 3.91 -16.51
C PHE A 102 17.18 4.05 -16.80
N SER A 103 17.80 3.03 -17.38
CA SER A 103 19.23 3.03 -17.70
C SER A 103 19.61 4.07 -18.78
N SER A 104 18.67 4.45 -19.65
CA SER A 104 18.87 5.48 -20.68
C SER A 104 18.73 6.91 -20.16
N LEU A 105 18.24 7.09 -18.93
CA LEU A 105 18.06 8.42 -18.32
C LEU A 105 19.37 9.00 -17.82
N LYS A 106 19.46 10.32 -17.78
CA LYS A 106 20.57 11.03 -17.14
C LYS A 106 20.62 10.71 -15.63
N PRO A 107 21.81 10.73 -14.99
CA PRO A 107 21.97 10.42 -13.57
C PRO A 107 21.00 11.18 -12.66
N GLU A 108 20.78 12.48 -12.92
CA GLU A 108 19.90 13.32 -12.13
C GLU A 108 18.42 12.89 -12.27
N GLN A 109 18.05 12.34 -13.43
CA GLN A 109 16.70 11.82 -13.66
C GLN A 109 16.51 10.46 -12.97
N GLN A 110 17.54 9.62 -12.99
CA GLN A 110 17.55 8.35 -12.25
C GLN A 110 17.40 8.60 -10.75
N GLU A 111 18.17 9.54 -10.21
CA GLU A 111 18.11 9.88 -8.78
C GLU A 111 16.73 10.42 -8.37
N ARG A 112 16.09 11.25 -9.20
CA ARG A 112 14.71 11.71 -8.98
C ARG A 112 13.69 10.56 -8.97
N ILE A 113 13.89 9.53 -9.79
CA ILE A 113 13.03 8.34 -9.77
C ILE A 113 13.24 7.57 -8.46
N LEU A 114 14.49 7.35 -8.05
CA LEU A 114 14.84 6.65 -6.82
C LEU A 114 14.31 7.37 -5.58
N SER A 115 14.49 8.69 -5.47
CA SER A 115 13.93 9.50 -4.39
C SER A 115 12.40 9.39 -4.30
N ARG A 116 11.71 9.39 -5.43
CA ARG A 116 10.24 9.21 -5.44
C ARG A 116 9.83 7.81 -4.98
N MET A 117 10.57 6.79 -5.38
CA MET A 117 10.33 5.41 -4.93
C MET A 117 10.54 5.30 -3.42
N GLU A 118 11.63 5.85 -2.90
CA GLU A 118 11.91 5.89 -1.47
C GLU A 118 10.81 6.61 -0.69
N THR A 119 10.43 7.82 -1.13
CA THR A 119 9.32 8.55 -0.51
C THR A 119 8.04 7.70 -0.48
N TRP A 120 7.72 7.03 -1.59
CA TRP A 120 6.55 6.16 -1.67
C TRP A 120 6.62 4.97 -0.70
N GLU A 121 7.79 4.38 -0.54
CA GLU A 121 8.03 3.25 0.37
C GLU A 121 7.78 3.64 1.83
N HIS A 122 8.19 4.85 2.22
CA HIS A 122 8.00 5.37 3.57
C HIS A 122 6.57 5.87 3.87
N LEU A 123 5.68 5.95 2.88
CA LEU A 123 4.29 6.29 3.12
C LEU A 123 3.57 5.16 3.88
N THR A 124 2.76 5.54 4.85
CA THR A 124 1.82 4.62 5.51
C THR A 124 0.76 4.11 4.52
N GLY A 125 0.09 3.01 4.84
CA GLY A 125 -1.01 2.49 4.02
C GLY A 125 -2.12 3.53 3.76
N ALA A 126 -2.47 4.34 4.77
CA ALA A 126 -3.44 5.42 4.64
C ALA A 126 -2.96 6.51 3.68
N GLN A 127 -1.70 6.95 3.81
CA GLN A 127 -1.10 7.93 2.91
C GLN A 127 -1.00 7.44 1.47
N LYS A 128 -0.68 6.14 1.25
CA LYS A 128 -0.69 5.53 -0.08
C LYS A 128 -2.08 5.53 -0.71
N GLN A 129 -3.13 5.26 0.10
CA GLN A 129 -4.52 5.32 -0.37
C GLN A 129 -4.93 6.76 -0.72
N GLU A 130 -4.60 7.74 0.11
CA GLU A 130 -4.84 9.16 -0.14
C GLU A 130 -4.14 9.62 -1.42
N ALA A 131 -2.83 9.32 -1.56
CA ALA A 131 -2.06 9.65 -2.76
C ALA A 131 -2.65 9.05 -4.04
N ASN A 132 -3.09 7.79 -3.99
CA ASN A 132 -3.77 7.14 -5.12
C ASN A 132 -5.14 7.78 -5.42
N GLY A 133 -5.87 8.22 -4.39
CA GLY A 133 -7.13 8.96 -4.54
C GLY A 133 -6.92 10.28 -5.26
N LEU A 134 -5.98 11.09 -4.78
CA LEU A 134 -5.62 12.37 -5.37
C LEU A 134 -5.13 12.20 -6.82
N PHE A 135 -4.27 11.21 -7.08
CA PHE A 135 -3.79 10.93 -8.43
C PHE A 135 -4.94 10.64 -9.39
N ARG A 136 -5.91 9.80 -9.00
CA ARG A 136 -7.08 9.50 -9.83
C ARG A 136 -7.91 10.74 -10.14
N GLN A 137 -8.15 11.61 -9.16
CA GLN A 137 -8.89 12.85 -9.35
C GLN A 137 -8.14 13.80 -10.29
N ILE A 138 -6.84 13.96 -10.12
CA ILE A 138 -6.00 14.76 -11.02
C ILE A 138 -6.03 14.20 -12.46
N GLN A 139 -6.04 12.86 -12.63
CA GLN A 139 -6.11 12.24 -13.95
C GLN A 139 -7.45 12.49 -14.67
N GLN A 140 -8.52 12.76 -13.95
CA GLN A 140 -9.83 13.11 -14.52
C GLN A 140 -9.90 14.54 -15.05
N LEU A 141 -8.95 15.41 -14.67
CA LEU A 141 -8.92 16.79 -15.13
C LEU A 141 -8.48 16.90 -16.60
N PRO A 142 -8.90 17.97 -17.31
CA PRO A 142 -8.39 18.26 -18.65
C PRO A 142 -6.86 18.31 -18.70
N PRO A 143 -6.21 17.91 -19.81
CA PRO A 143 -4.75 17.80 -19.90
C PRO A 143 -4.00 19.10 -19.53
N ALA A 144 -4.54 20.27 -19.86
CA ALA A 144 -3.95 21.56 -19.49
C ALA A 144 -3.98 21.78 -17.97
N ARG A 145 -5.13 21.54 -17.33
CA ARG A 145 -5.31 21.70 -15.87
C ARG A 145 -4.44 20.71 -15.10
N ARG A 146 -4.35 19.46 -15.57
CA ARG A 146 -3.50 18.42 -15.01
C ARG A 146 -2.01 18.83 -15.02
N ARG A 147 -1.52 19.44 -16.13
CA ARG A 147 -0.15 19.96 -16.18
C ARG A 147 0.06 21.07 -15.16
N MET A 148 -0.90 22.01 -15.04
CA MET A 148 -0.81 23.12 -14.08
C MET A 148 -0.74 22.60 -12.64
N LEU A 149 -1.60 21.64 -12.24
CA LEU A 149 -1.54 21.05 -10.90
C LEU A 149 -0.22 20.31 -10.68
N THR A 150 0.26 19.55 -11.67
CA THR A 150 1.55 18.86 -11.56
C THR A 150 2.69 19.84 -11.34
N SER A 151 2.71 20.97 -12.06
CA SER A 151 3.71 22.04 -11.85
C SER A 151 3.59 22.66 -10.46
N ALA A 152 2.36 22.92 -9.98
CA ALA A 152 2.14 23.44 -8.64
C ALA A 152 2.63 22.46 -7.55
N VAL A 153 2.38 21.15 -7.69
CA VAL A 153 2.93 20.14 -6.77
C VAL A 153 4.46 20.11 -6.83
N GLN A 154 5.07 20.33 -7.99
CA GLN A 154 6.53 20.44 -8.09
C GLN A 154 7.07 21.69 -7.41
N GLU A 155 6.38 22.84 -7.53
CA GLU A 155 6.74 24.07 -6.84
C GLU A 155 6.67 23.92 -5.31
N MET A 156 5.72 23.13 -4.81
CA MET A 156 5.58 22.83 -3.38
C MET A 156 6.66 21.88 -2.81
N ARG A 157 7.40 21.16 -3.66
CA ARG A 157 8.49 20.30 -3.22
C ARG A 157 9.63 21.18 -2.67
N GLY A 158 10.16 20.81 -1.54
CA GLY A 158 11.19 21.61 -0.85
C GLY A 158 10.65 22.74 0.03
N LEU A 159 9.33 23.01 0.01
CA LEU A 159 8.71 23.93 0.95
C LEU A 159 8.31 23.19 2.23
N THR A 160 8.36 23.89 3.38
CA THR A 160 7.79 23.40 4.62
C THR A 160 6.26 23.30 4.50
N PRO A 161 5.58 22.46 5.31
CA PRO A 161 4.11 22.34 5.28
C PRO A 161 3.40 23.68 5.38
N GLU A 162 3.88 24.59 6.25
CA GLU A 162 3.32 25.92 6.48
C GLU A 162 3.43 26.78 5.22
N LYS A 163 4.61 26.76 4.56
CA LYS A 163 4.83 27.50 3.31
C LYS A 163 3.99 26.96 2.16
N ARG A 164 3.76 25.64 2.10
CA ARG A 164 2.85 25.04 1.10
C ARG A 164 1.43 25.57 1.28
N GLU A 165 0.94 25.61 2.51
CA GLU A 165 -0.39 26.07 2.82
C GLU A 165 -0.55 27.58 2.53
N GLN A 166 0.46 28.40 2.87
CA GLN A 166 0.50 29.82 2.49
C GLN A 166 0.46 30.00 0.97
N LEU A 167 1.22 29.20 0.21
CA LEU A 167 1.23 29.26 -1.25
C LEU A 167 -0.14 28.93 -1.83
N ILE A 168 -0.79 27.86 -1.38
CA ILE A 168 -2.12 27.46 -1.84
C ILE A 168 -3.19 28.53 -1.53
N ASN A 169 -3.05 29.24 -0.41
CA ASN A 169 -3.98 30.29 0.02
C ASN A 169 -3.63 31.68 -0.53
N SER A 170 -2.54 31.80 -1.29
CA SER A 170 -2.14 33.07 -1.91
C SER A 170 -3.13 33.52 -2.99
N ASP A 171 -3.20 34.84 -3.22
CA ASP A 171 -4.08 35.40 -4.27
C ASP A 171 -3.70 34.90 -5.66
N ARG A 172 -2.39 34.62 -5.91
CA ARG A 172 -1.90 33.97 -7.14
C ARG A 172 -2.59 32.61 -7.36
N TYR A 173 -2.61 31.75 -6.37
CA TYR A 173 -3.19 30.41 -6.49
C TYR A 173 -4.72 30.45 -6.51
N LYS A 174 -5.35 31.39 -5.77
CA LYS A 174 -6.79 31.63 -5.85
C LYS A 174 -7.25 32.08 -7.23
N GLY A 175 -6.44 32.89 -7.93
CA GLY A 175 -6.70 33.31 -9.31
C GLY A 175 -6.40 32.24 -10.36
N MET A 176 -5.49 31.29 -10.07
CA MET A 176 -5.05 30.26 -11.02
C MET A 176 -5.85 28.95 -10.93
N PHE A 177 -6.31 28.59 -9.75
CA PHE A 177 -6.93 27.30 -9.45
C PHE A 177 -8.33 27.46 -8.90
N THR A 178 -9.25 26.60 -9.32
CA THR A 178 -10.57 26.49 -8.73
C THR A 178 -10.49 26.00 -7.29
N ASP A 179 -11.57 26.17 -6.52
CA ASP A 179 -11.64 25.69 -5.14
C ASP A 179 -11.36 24.19 -5.05
N HIS A 180 -11.95 23.39 -5.95
CA HIS A 180 -11.70 21.95 -6.02
C HIS A 180 -10.22 21.62 -6.33
N GLU A 181 -9.60 22.34 -7.24
CA GLU A 181 -8.17 22.12 -7.57
C GLU A 181 -7.26 22.53 -6.42
N ARG A 182 -7.59 23.59 -5.68
CA ARG A 182 -6.86 23.96 -4.46
C ARG A 182 -7.03 22.93 -3.34
N GLU A 183 -8.19 22.29 -3.25
CA GLU A 183 -8.41 21.16 -2.34
C GLU A 183 -7.53 19.96 -2.69
N LEU A 184 -7.39 19.63 -3.98
CA LEU A 184 -6.45 18.58 -4.45
C LEU A 184 -5.00 18.95 -4.11
N LEU A 185 -4.60 20.21 -4.28
CA LEU A 185 -3.27 20.69 -3.91
C LEU A 185 -3.05 20.63 -2.40
N SER A 186 -4.04 20.99 -1.58
CA SER A 186 -3.98 20.87 -0.11
C SER A 186 -3.85 19.41 0.32
N GLY A 187 -4.57 18.50 -0.31
CA GLY A 187 -4.39 17.05 -0.11
C GLY A 187 -2.97 16.60 -0.41
N ALA A 188 -2.42 17.01 -1.55
CA ALA A 188 -1.04 16.69 -1.91
C ALA A 188 -0.01 17.32 -0.96
N ALA A 189 -0.27 18.54 -0.47
CA ALA A 189 0.63 19.27 0.44
C ALA A 189 0.78 18.59 1.81
N ARG A 190 -0.24 17.85 2.28
CA ARG A 190 -0.20 17.08 3.52
C ARG A 190 0.64 15.80 3.43
N LEU A 191 0.85 15.29 2.22
CA LEU A 191 1.67 14.12 2.01
C LEU A 191 3.16 14.48 2.02
N PRO A 192 4.04 13.55 2.46
CA PRO A 192 5.47 13.68 2.22
C PRO A 192 5.73 13.77 0.71
N LEU A 193 6.27 14.89 0.26
CA LEU A 193 6.64 15.08 -1.14
C LEU A 193 8.12 14.72 -1.32
N ALA A 194 8.43 13.94 -2.36
CA ALA A 194 9.82 13.69 -2.71
C ALA A 194 10.55 15.02 -2.99
N PRO A 195 11.85 15.16 -2.62
CA PRO A 195 12.62 16.37 -2.83
C PRO A 195 12.53 16.86 -4.28
N GLY A 196 12.49 18.18 -4.45
CA GLY A 196 12.56 18.81 -5.78
C GLY A 196 13.96 18.66 -6.39
N ALA A 197 14.08 18.92 -7.68
CA ALA A 197 15.35 18.84 -8.41
C ALA A 197 16.45 19.76 -7.83
N ASN A 198 16.08 20.81 -7.10
CA ASN A 198 17.00 21.83 -6.59
C ASN A 198 17.30 21.66 -5.09
N ALA A 199 16.65 20.70 -4.39
CA ALA A 199 16.84 20.54 -2.94
C ALA A 199 18.21 19.94 -2.54
N GLN A 200 19.00 19.47 -3.49
CA GLN A 200 20.33 18.92 -3.26
C GLN A 200 21.46 19.95 -3.41
N GLN A 201 21.13 21.18 -3.80
CA GLN A 201 22.16 22.24 -3.96
C GLN A 201 22.33 23.13 -2.73
N ASP A 202 21.46 23.00 -1.71
CA ASP A 202 21.48 23.83 -0.49
C ASP A 202 22.00 23.07 0.74
N THR A 203 22.87 22.06 0.61
CA THR A 203 23.68 21.62 1.73
C THR A 203 24.87 22.58 1.80
N PRO A 204 24.97 23.44 2.87
CA PRO A 204 26.19 24.20 3.09
C PRO A 204 27.32 23.18 3.32
N ASP A 205 28.40 23.34 2.57
CA ASP A 205 29.68 22.71 2.90
C ASP A 205 30.10 23.19 4.30
N GLU A 206 30.03 22.27 5.29
CA GLU A 206 30.77 22.41 6.55
C GLU A 206 32.10 21.64 6.47
#